data_f5dc1892646851f258a74b903015a1d7
#
_entry.id   f5dc1892646851f258a74b903015a1d7
#
_cell.length_a   1.000
_cell.length_b   1.000
_cell.length_c   1.000
_cell.angle_alpha   90.00
_cell.angle_beta   90.00
_cell.angle_gamma   90.00
#
_symmetry.space_group_name_H-M   'P 1'
#
loop_
_entity.id
_entity.type
_entity.pdbx_description
1 polymer ?
#
loop_
_entity_poly.entity_id
_entity_poly.type
_entity_poly.pdbx_seq_one_letter_code
_entity_poly.pdbx_strand_id
1 'polypeptide(L)'
;VSKEGHGRGVGFGTTDPGAPLASTSTVHVLADGSIVFMCGTSELGQGAKTIMSQIIAEELCVPLDRVTIRPIDTAFTPFDRSTGSSRSTTVMGKAVELAGGDARRQIVELAIDHFECPEEAITLRDGEAIAGGKKISYGELINRHFADQGGELVGTGYAHSGMAPTP
;
A
#
# COMPACT_ATOMS: atom_id res chain seq x y z
N VAL A 1 48.92 -8.07 -11.20
CA VAL A 1 50.07 -7.17 -11.45
C VAL A 1 49.64 -5.79 -11.02
N SER A 2 50.19 -5.29 -9.90
CA SER A 2 49.93 -3.92 -9.45
C SER A 2 50.70 -2.95 -10.30
N LYS A 3 50.02 -1.98 -10.87
CA LYS A 3 50.69 -0.81 -11.45
C LYS A 3 51.13 0.11 -10.32
N GLU A 4 52.30 0.73 -10.44
CA GLU A 4 52.83 1.70 -9.48
C GLU A 4 51.78 2.81 -9.23
N GLY A 5 51.44 3.08 -7.97
CA GLY A 5 50.43 4.05 -7.58
C GLY A 5 48.97 3.52 -7.58
N HIS A 6 48.76 2.22 -7.86
CA HIS A 6 47.45 1.61 -7.82
C HIS A 6 47.35 0.53 -6.73
N GLY A 7 46.29 0.57 -5.93
CA GLY A 7 45.94 -0.45 -4.93
C GLY A 7 44.51 -0.90 -5.09
N ARG A 8 44.23 -2.10 -4.62
CA ARG A 8 42.84 -2.61 -4.48
C ARG A 8 42.61 -2.92 -3.01
N GLY A 9 41.46 -2.51 -2.52
CA GLY A 9 40.98 -2.84 -1.19
C GLY A 9 39.53 -3.33 -1.26
N VAL A 10 39.16 -4.16 -0.31
CA VAL A 10 37.78 -4.60 -0.11
C VAL A 10 37.36 -4.10 1.27
N GLY A 11 36.25 -3.41 1.32
CA GLY A 11 35.62 -2.99 2.56
C GLY A 11 34.24 -3.63 2.68
N PHE A 12 33.89 -4.01 3.90
CA PHE A 12 32.56 -4.48 4.23
C PHE A 12 31.91 -3.44 5.14
N GLY A 13 30.64 -3.11 4.86
CA GLY A 13 29.80 -2.29 5.72
C GLY A 13 28.50 -3.02 5.99
N THR A 14 28.04 -2.97 7.23
CA THR A 14 26.71 -3.41 7.60
C THR A 14 25.94 -2.22 8.14
N THR A 15 24.67 -2.14 7.82
CA THR A 15 23.75 -1.20 8.44
C THR A 15 22.57 -1.96 9.01
N ASP A 16 22.07 -1.52 10.16
CA ASP A 16 20.88 -2.10 10.74
C ASP A 16 19.66 -1.54 9.97
N PRO A 17 18.89 -2.38 9.26
CA PRO A 17 17.67 -1.94 8.63
C PRO A 17 16.60 -1.75 9.70
N GLY A 18 16.01 -0.57 9.73
CA GLY A 18 14.87 -0.35 10.60
C GLY A 18 15.20 0.14 11.99
N ALA A 19 15.55 1.42 12.11
CA ALA A 19 15.48 2.08 13.42
C ALA A 19 14.10 1.87 14.07
N PRO A 20 13.97 1.86 15.41
CA PRO A 20 12.74 1.52 16.14
C PRO A 20 11.68 2.62 16.00
N LEU A 21 11.17 2.82 14.82
CA LEU A 21 10.33 3.94 14.46
C LEU A 21 9.12 3.47 13.68
N ALA A 22 8.02 4.14 13.96
CA ALA A 22 6.74 3.88 13.32
C ALA A 22 6.59 4.60 11.98
N SER A 23 5.73 4.04 11.16
CA SER A 23 5.18 4.65 9.96
C SER A 23 3.68 4.40 9.91
N THR A 24 2.96 5.34 9.34
CA THR A 24 1.51 5.25 9.13
C THR A 24 1.20 5.54 7.67
N SER A 25 0.22 4.83 7.11
CA SER A 25 -0.30 5.05 5.77
C SER A 25 -1.83 5.03 5.77
N THR A 26 -2.43 5.73 4.83
CA THR A 26 -3.87 5.67 4.56
C THR A 26 -4.10 5.44 3.08
N VAL A 27 -5.13 4.66 2.77
CA VAL A 27 -5.56 4.33 1.41
C VAL A 27 -7.04 4.68 1.28
N HIS A 28 -7.39 5.36 0.21
CA HIS A 28 -8.75 5.73 -0.14
C HIS A 28 -9.13 5.02 -1.45
N VAL A 29 -10.19 4.23 -1.43
CA VAL A 29 -10.81 3.67 -2.64
C VAL A 29 -12.03 4.51 -2.94
N LEU A 30 -11.97 5.24 -4.05
CA LEU A 30 -13.00 6.23 -4.41
C LEU A 30 -14.15 5.61 -5.20
N ALA A 31 -15.27 6.30 -5.23
CA ALA A 31 -16.49 5.85 -5.90
C ALA A 31 -16.36 5.69 -7.44
N ASP A 32 -15.32 6.25 -8.04
CA ASP A 32 -14.98 6.03 -9.46
C ASP A 32 -14.04 4.82 -9.68
N GLY A 33 -13.66 4.14 -8.61
CA GLY A 33 -12.74 3.02 -8.60
C GLY A 33 -11.26 3.41 -8.65
N SER A 34 -10.93 4.69 -8.59
CA SER A 34 -9.55 5.16 -8.42
C SER A 34 -9.07 4.97 -6.98
N ILE A 35 -7.76 4.81 -6.82
CA ILE A 35 -7.13 4.58 -5.53
C ILE A 35 -6.14 5.69 -5.27
N VAL A 36 -6.29 6.33 -4.13
CA VAL A 36 -5.41 7.40 -3.66
C VAL A 36 -4.83 6.99 -2.32
N PHE A 37 -3.52 7.07 -2.15
CA PHE A 37 -2.92 6.78 -0.86
C PHE A 37 -1.90 7.83 -0.42
N MET A 38 -1.65 7.87 0.88
CA MET A 38 -0.74 8.78 1.52
C MET A 38 0.26 8.04 2.38
N CYS A 39 1.53 8.36 2.22
CA CYS A 39 2.62 7.92 3.09
C CYS A 39 3.70 9.00 3.16
N GLY A 40 4.44 9.05 4.27
CA GLY A 40 5.44 10.10 4.52
C GLY A 40 6.83 9.83 3.92
N THR A 41 7.01 8.75 3.17
CA THR A 41 8.31 8.39 2.60
C THR A 41 8.74 9.36 1.51
N SER A 42 9.88 10.02 1.71
CA SER A 42 10.46 10.93 0.73
C SER A 42 11.06 10.19 -0.47
N GLU A 43 10.82 10.71 -1.66
CA GLU A 43 11.48 10.27 -2.89
C GLU A 43 12.82 11.03 -3.03
N LEU A 44 13.91 10.29 -3.02
CA LEU A 44 15.28 10.79 -3.15
C LEU A 44 15.97 10.28 -4.43
N GLY A 45 15.20 9.66 -5.33
CA GLY A 45 15.70 8.98 -6.51
C GLY A 45 15.84 7.46 -6.34
N GLN A 46 15.44 6.91 -5.17
CA GLN A 46 15.51 5.47 -4.87
C GLN A 46 14.26 4.68 -5.31
N GLY A 47 13.26 5.34 -5.88
CA GLY A 47 12.05 4.69 -6.38
C GLY A 47 11.02 4.34 -5.31
N ALA A 48 11.07 4.99 -4.14
CA ALA A 48 10.15 4.70 -3.03
C ALA A 48 8.68 4.86 -3.43
N LYS A 49 8.34 5.92 -4.15
CA LYS A 49 6.95 6.12 -4.61
C LYS A 49 6.45 4.99 -5.50
N THR A 50 7.29 4.50 -6.40
CA THR A 50 6.95 3.37 -7.29
C THR A 50 6.69 2.11 -6.47
N ILE A 51 7.60 1.78 -5.55
CA ILE A 51 7.46 0.57 -4.70
C ILE A 51 6.20 0.64 -3.84
N MET A 52 5.92 1.78 -3.19
CA MET A 52 4.71 1.92 -2.37
C MET A 52 3.43 1.79 -3.21
N SER A 53 3.43 2.34 -4.42
CA SER A 53 2.30 2.18 -5.34
C SER A 53 2.11 0.72 -5.80
N GLN A 54 3.21 -0.01 -6.02
CA GLN A 54 3.16 -1.44 -6.37
C GLN A 54 2.58 -2.28 -5.22
N ILE A 55 2.95 -1.99 -3.97
CA ILE A 55 2.38 -2.69 -2.79
C ILE A 55 0.86 -2.49 -2.74
N ILE A 56 0.37 -1.26 -2.91
CA ILE A 56 -1.08 -0.99 -2.93
C ILE A 56 -1.77 -1.69 -4.11
N ALA A 57 -1.16 -1.65 -5.30
CA ALA A 57 -1.72 -2.30 -6.49
C ALA A 57 -1.87 -3.82 -6.29
N GLU A 58 -0.88 -4.46 -5.67
CA GLU A 58 -0.89 -5.89 -5.33
C GLU A 58 -1.96 -6.20 -4.29
N GLU A 59 -1.98 -5.47 -3.16
CA GLU A 59 -2.93 -5.68 -2.08
C GLU A 59 -4.39 -5.54 -2.54
N LEU A 60 -4.67 -4.56 -3.38
CA LEU A 60 -6.02 -4.30 -3.88
C LEU A 60 -6.33 -5.00 -5.21
N CYS A 61 -5.40 -5.80 -5.74
CA CYS A 61 -5.57 -6.50 -7.02
C CYS A 61 -6.01 -5.55 -8.15
N VAL A 62 -5.32 -4.40 -8.29
CA VAL A 62 -5.62 -3.39 -9.31
C VAL A 62 -4.41 -3.12 -10.21
N PRO A 63 -4.61 -2.67 -11.46
CA PRO A 63 -3.53 -2.15 -12.29
C PRO A 63 -2.85 -0.95 -11.63
N LEU A 64 -1.52 -0.85 -11.78
CA LEU A 64 -0.70 0.19 -11.14
C LEU A 64 -1.12 1.61 -11.55
N ASP A 65 -1.62 1.80 -12.75
CA ASP A 65 -2.09 3.08 -13.28
C ASP A 65 -3.37 3.61 -12.60
N ARG A 66 -4.08 2.77 -11.85
CA ARG A 66 -5.21 3.19 -11.00
C ARG A 66 -4.78 3.71 -9.63
N VAL A 67 -3.50 3.57 -9.28
CA VAL A 67 -2.97 3.93 -7.96
C VAL A 67 -2.24 5.26 -8.02
N THR A 68 -2.70 6.22 -7.26
CA THR A 68 -2.09 7.56 -7.15
C THR A 68 -1.55 7.79 -5.73
N ILE A 69 -0.27 8.09 -5.63
CA ILE A 69 0.32 8.58 -4.38
C ILE A 69 0.17 10.09 -4.28
N ARG A 70 -0.35 10.58 -3.17
CA ARG A 70 -0.42 12.03 -2.91
C ARG A 70 0.96 12.61 -2.62
N PRO A 71 1.24 13.83 -3.06
CA PRO A 71 2.41 14.57 -2.61
C PRO A 71 2.42 14.68 -1.08
N ILE A 72 3.61 14.63 -0.50
CA ILE A 72 3.77 14.78 0.95
C ILE A 72 3.43 16.23 1.34
N ASP A 73 2.56 16.35 2.33
CA ASP A 73 2.22 17.61 2.97
C ASP A 73 2.16 17.40 4.49
N THR A 74 2.96 18.12 5.23
CA THR A 74 3.07 17.97 6.69
C THR A 74 1.80 18.34 7.45
N ALA A 75 0.81 18.96 6.79
CA ALA A 75 -0.48 19.28 7.39
C ALA A 75 -1.40 18.06 7.51
N PHE A 76 -1.30 17.08 6.60
CA PHE A 76 -2.23 15.93 6.60
C PHE A 76 -1.61 14.59 6.20
N THR A 77 -0.36 14.55 5.71
CA THR A 77 0.28 13.26 5.46
C THR A 77 0.46 12.51 6.77
N PRO A 78 0.06 11.23 6.86
CA PRO A 78 0.25 10.44 8.06
C PRO A 78 1.72 10.39 8.49
N PHE A 79 1.93 10.22 9.79
CA PHE A 79 3.27 10.26 10.38
C PHE A 79 4.20 9.22 9.75
N ASP A 80 5.35 9.69 9.30
CA ASP A 80 6.54 8.91 9.03
C ASP A 80 7.76 9.64 9.59
N ARG A 81 8.67 8.94 10.21
CA ARG A 81 9.81 9.60 10.81
C ARG A 81 10.79 10.16 9.79
N SER A 82 11.20 9.34 8.85
CA SER A 82 12.09 9.77 7.76
C SER A 82 12.44 8.64 6.81
N THR A 83 12.94 9.01 5.64
CA THR A 83 13.66 8.12 4.73
C THR A 83 15.12 8.02 5.19
N GLY A 84 15.50 6.88 5.74
CA GLY A 84 16.86 6.62 6.26
C GLY A 84 16.97 5.21 6.86
N SER A 85 18.17 4.78 7.23
CA SER A 85 18.42 3.47 7.85
C SER A 85 17.79 2.27 7.11
N SER A 86 17.68 2.32 5.82
CA SER A 86 17.07 1.28 4.94
C SER A 86 15.65 0.84 5.38
N ARG A 87 14.87 1.75 5.95
CA ARG A 87 13.56 1.44 6.57
C ARG A 87 12.35 1.64 5.64
N SER A 88 12.51 2.34 4.52
CA SER A 88 11.36 2.71 3.68
C SER A 88 10.54 1.49 3.26
N THR A 89 11.14 0.47 2.68
CA THR A 89 10.39 -0.74 2.27
C THR A 89 10.00 -1.60 3.46
N THR A 90 10.85 -1.74 4.49
CA THR A 90 10.59 -2.63 5.62
C THR A 90 9.53 -2.10 6.59
N VAL A 91 9.53 -0.81 6.88
CA VAL A 91 8.59 -0.23 7.87
C VAL A 91 7.44 0.50 7.17
N MET A 92 7.74 1.45 6.27
CA MET A 92 6.67 2.14 5.56
C MET A 92 5.96 1.20 4.57
N GLY A 93 6.70 0.32 3.86
CA GLY A 93 6.08 -0.69 3.00
C GLY A 93 5.10 -1.57 3.76
N LYS A 94 5.44 -1.96 5.01
CA LYS A 94 4.52 -2.70 5.88
C LYS A 94 3.30 -1.88 6.29
N ALA A 95 3.45 -0.59 6.60
CA ALA A 95 2.31 0.28 6.90
C ALA A 95 1.39 0.44 5.66
N VAL A 96 1.98 0.55 4.47
CA VAL A 96 1.24 0.62 3.20
C VAL A 96 0.51 -0.68 2.90
N GLU A 97 1.15 -1.84 3.09
CA GLU A 97 0.54 -3.17 2.98
C GLU A 97 -0.66 -3.31 3.92
N LEU A 98 -0.50 -2.97 5.21
CA LEU A 98 -1.58 -3.03 6.18
C LEU A 98 -2.75 -2.09 5.83
N ALA A 99 -2.47 -0.90 5.31
CA ALA A 99 -3.51 0.02 4.85
C ALA A 99 -4.27 -0.53 3.63
N GLY A 100 -3.54 -1.13 2.67
CA GLY A 100 -4.13 -1.83 1.53
C GLY A 100 -4.98 -3.02 1.97
N GLY A 101 -4.47 -3.83 2.87
CA GLY A 101 -5.17 -4.98 3.45
C GLY A 101 -6.46 -4.58 4.19
N ASP A 102 -6.44 -3.47 4.94
CA ASP A 102 -7.65 -2.94 5.59
C ASP A 102 -8.70 -2.48 4.56
N ALA A 103 -8.29 -1.75 3.52
CA ALA A 103 -9.19 -1.37 2.43
C ALA A 103 -9.73 -2.59 1.65
N ARG A 104 -8.87 -3.60 1.41
CA ARG A 104 -9.26 -4.87 0.79
C ARG A 104 -10.35 -5.58 1.59
N ARG A 105 -10.19 -5.66 2.92
CA ARG A 105 -11.19 -6.28 3.79
C ARG A 105 -12.55 -5.60 3.65
N GLN A 106 -12.59 -4.27 3.62
CA GLN A 106 -13.82 -3.51 3.42
C GLN A 106 -14.45 -3.80 2.03
N ILE A 107 -13.65 -3.89 0.96
CA ILE A 107 -14.15 -4.28 -0.37
C ILE A 107 -14.78 -5.68 -0.34
N VAL A 108 -14.11 -6.63 0.32
CA VAL A 108 -14.62 -8.01 0.45
C VAL A 108 -15.92 -8.04 1.24
N GLU A 109 -16.04 -7.30 2.33
CA GLU A 109 -17.28 -7.17 3.11
C GLU A 109 -18.45 -6.66 2.24
N LEU A 110 -18.23 -5.62 1.44
CA LEU A 110 -19.24 -5.13 0.50
C LEU A 110 -19.60 -6.16 -0.59
N ALA A 111 -18.61 -6.92 -1.04
CA ALA A 111 -18.84 -7.95 -2.04
C ALA A 111 -19.61 -9.15 -1.49
N ILE A 112 -19.38 -9.54 -0.22
CA ILE A 112 -20.19 -10.56 0.49
C ILE A 112 -21.66 -10.16 0.50
N ASP A 113 -21.93 -8.92 0.91
CA ASP A 113 -23.29 -8.38 0.97
C ASP A 113 -23.94 -8.31 -0.43
N HIS A 114 -23.16 -7.89 -1.44
CA HIS A 114 -23.66 -7.75 -2.81
C HIS A 114 -23.99 -9.08 -3.49
N PHE A 115 -23.13 -10.10 -3.32
CA PHE A 115 -23.27 -11.39 -3.96
C PHE A 115 -24.04 -12.41 -3.11
N GLU A 116 -24.33 -12.08 -1.85
CA GLU A 116 -24.96 -12.99 -0.87
C GLU A 116 -24.22 -14.34 -0.78
N CYS A 117 -22.89 -14.29 -0.73
CA CYS A 117 -22.05 -15.49 -0.73
C CYS A 117 -20.93 -15.38 0.34
N PRO A 118 -20.34 -16.51 0.76
CA PRO A 118 -19.24 -16.48 1.71
C PRO A 118 -17.96 -15.91 1.09
N GLU A 119 -17.05 -15.42 1.95
CA GLU A 119 -15.79 -14.78 1.57
C GLU A 119 -14.95 -15.64 0.61
N GLU A 120 -14.90 -16.94 0.84
CA GLU A 120 -14.10 -17.90 0.06
C GLU A 120 -14.57 -17.99 -1.41
N ALA A 121 -15.79 -17.55 -1.72
CA ALA A 121 -16.31 -17.51 -3.07
C ALA A 121 -15.95 -16.23 -3.81
N ILE A 122 -15.36 -15.24 -3.13
CA ILE A 122 -15.01 -13.95 -3.70
C ILE A 122 -13.56 -13.96 -4.18
N THR A 123 -13.36 -13.51 -5.41
CA THR A 123 -12.04 -13.26 -5.99
C THR A 123 -11.95 -11.79 -6.36
N LEU A 124 -10.88 -11.13 -5.95
CA LEU A 124 -10.56 -9.77 -6.39
C LEU A 124 -9.56 -9.84 -7.55
N ARG A 125 -9.83 -9.13 -8.62
CA ARG A 125 -8.95 -9.04 -9.80
C ARG A 125 -9.27 -7.80 -10.63
N ASP A 126 -8.23 -7.09 -11.05
CA ASP A 126 -8.31 -5.93 -11.95
C ASP A 126 -9.27 -4.82 -11.48
N GLY A 127 -9.43 -4.66 -10.14
CA GLY A 127 -10.35 -3.69 -9.54
C GLY A 127 -11.82 -4.10 -9.58
N GLU A 128 -12.06 -5.39 -9.74
CA GLU A 128 -13.39 -6.01 -9.70
C GLU A 128 -13.46 -7.09 -8.63
N ALA A 129 -14.61 -7.22 -7.98
CA ALA A 129 -14.98 -8.36 -7.17
C ALA A 129 -15.78 -9.35 -8.03
N ILE A 130 -15.45 -10.63 -7.94
CA ILE A 130 -15.97 -11.70 -8.80
C ILE A 130 -16.49 -12.83 -7.90
N ALA A 131 -17.73 -13.25 -8.10
CA ALA A 131 -18.32 -14.42 -7.45
C ALA A 131 -19.37 -15.08 -8.34
N GLY A 132 -19.39 -16.41 -8.43
CA GLY A 132 -20.39 -17.17 -9.20
C GLY A 132 -20.45 -16.81 -10.69
N GLY A 133 -19.32 -16.37 -11.28
CA GLY A 133 -19.25 -15.92 -12.67
C GLY A 133 -19.80 -14.51 -12.93
N LYS A 134 -20.29 -13.83 -11.90
CA LYS A 134 -20.67 -12.41 -11.94
C LYS A 134 -19.52 -11.55 -11.47
N LYS A 135 -19.48 -10.30 -11.90
CA LYS A 135 -18.47 -9.34 -11.51
C LYS A 135 -19.06 -7.96 -11.28
N ILE A 136 -18.42 -7.19 -10.40
CA ILE A 136 -18.76 -5.81 -10.08
C ILE A 136 -17.48 -5.03 -9.79
N SER A 137 -17.37 -3.82 -10.28
CA SER A 137 -16.21 -2.96 -9.98
C SER A 137 -16.26 -2.42 -8.53
N TYR A 138 -15.10 -2.08 -7.98
CA TYR A 138 -15.03 -1.48 -6.63
C TYR A 138 -15.84 -0.19 -6.56
N GLY A 139 -15.78 0.66 -7.60
CA GLY A 139 -16.57 1.89 -7.65
C GLY A 139 -18.09 1.62 -7.61
N GLU A 140 -18.56 0.61 -8.35
CA GLU A 140 -19.97 0.24 -8.32
C GLU A 140 -20.40 -0.35 -6.96
N LEU A 141 -19.53 -1.14 -6.29
CA LEU A 141 -19.79 -1.63 -4.93
C LEU A 141 -19.99 -0.46 -3.96
N ILE A 142 -19.07 0.51 -3.99
CA ILE A 142 -19.12 1.71 -3.16
C ILE A 142 -20.39 2.51 -3.43
N ASN A 143 -20.70 2.79 -4.71
CA ASN A 143 -21.87 3.54 -5.09
C ASN A 143 -23.17 2.84 -4.67
N ARG A 144 -23.24 1.52 -4.74
CA ARG A 144 -24.41 0.76 -4.28
C ARG A 144 -24.58 0.77 -2.77
N HIS A 145 -23.47 0.67 -2.04
CA HIS A 145 -23.48 0.65 -0.58
C HIS A 145 -23.89 2.02 0.01
N PHE A 146 -23.25 3.08 -0.47
CA PHE A 146 -23.51 4.44 0.04
C PHE A 146 -24.69 5.14 -0.66
N ALA A 147 -25.13 4.61 -1.81
CA ALA A 147 -26.24 5.17 -2.61
C ALA A 147 -26.10 6.68 -2.82
N ASP A 148 -27.18 7.43 -2.67
CA ASP A 148 -27.22 8.89 -2.89
C ASP A 148 -26.40 9.70 -1.86
N GLN A 149 -25.93 9.06 -0.79
CA GLN A 149 -25.14 9.75 0.24
C GLN A 149 -23.67 9.96 -0.21
N GLY A 150 -23.23 9.20 -1.21
CA GLY A 150 -21.82 9.17 -1.61
C GLY A 150 -20.92 8.59 -0.53
N GLY A 151 -19.74 8.16 -0.90
CA GLY A 151 -18.78 7.61 0.07
C GLY A 151 -17.51 7.13 -0.58
N GLU A 152 -16.59 6.70 0.27
CA GLU A 152 -15.33 6.08 -0.08
C GLU A 152 -14.97 5.03 0.98
N LEU A 153 -14.09 4.10 0.65
CA LEU A 153 -13.50 3.21 1.66
C LEU A 153 -12.14 3.76 2.08
N VAL A 154 -11.86 3.74 3.37
CA VAL A 154 -10.60 4.24 3.92
C VAL A 154 -9.92 3.12 4.69
N GLY A 155 -8.79 2.66 4.17
CA GLY A 155 -7.92 1.73 4.85
C GLY A 155 -6.80 2.46 5.60
N THR A 156 -6.43 1.96 6.76
CA THR A 156 -5.37 2.52 7.60
C THR A 156 -4.35 1.45 7.96
N GLY A 157 -3.07 1.83 7.98
CA GLY A 157 -2.00 0.92 8.34
C GLY A 157 -0.96 1.61 9.22
N TYR A 158 -0.54 0.90 10.27
CA TYR A 158 0.51 1.31 11.18
C TYR A 158 1.52 0.18 11.31
N ALA A 159 2.79 0.52 11.18
CA ALA A 159 3.88 -0.43 11.37
C ALA A 159 5.04 0.19 12.13
N HIS A 160 5.80 -0.64 12.84
CA HIS A 160 7.04 -0.27 13.49
C HIS A 160 8.09 -1.37 13.31
N SER A 161 9.36 -1.03 13.47
CA SER A 161 10.43 -2.04 13.46
C SER A 161 10.22 -3.00 14.64
N GLY A 162 10.25 -4.28 14.40
CA GLY A 162 9.95 -5.31 15.40
C GLY A 162 8.58 -5.95 15.25
N MET A 163 7.74 -5.48 14.32
CA MET A 163 6.60 -6.28 13.85
C MET A 163 7.12 -7.47 13.05
N ALA A 164 6.65 -8.67 13.37
CA ALA A 164 6.95 -9.84 12.57
C ALA A 164 6.45 -9.65 11.13
N PRO A 165 7.15 -10.20 10.13
CA PRO A 165 6.59 -10.30 8.78
C PRO A 165 5.22 -10.99 8.85
N THR A 166 4.28 -10.54 8.03
CA THR A 166 3.03 -11.28 7.85
C THR A 166 3.35 -12.62 7.19
N PRO A 167 2.79 -13.73 7.66
CA PRO A 167 3.04 -15.05 7.07
C PRO A 167 2.57 -15.14 5.63
#